data_2c477dab25b99e26edb71ff174059b5d
#
_entry.id   2c477dab25b99e26edb71ff174059b5d
#
_cell.length_a   1.000
_cell.length_b   1.000
_cell.length_c   1.000
_cell.angle_alpha   90.00
_cell.angle_beta   90.00
_cell.angle_gamma   90.00
#
_symmetry.space_group_name_H-M   'P 1'
#
loop_
_entity.id
_entity.type
_entity.pdbx_description
1 polymer ?
#
loop_
_entity_poly.entity_id
_entity_poly.type
_entity_poly.pdbx_seq_one_letter_code
_entity_poly.pdbx_strand_id
1 'polypeptide(L)'
;KWIIVTYEVDKKLHISDPIFLDPLKRPTKDINNKIQITETGTTPNFDWTTDETEGIVIYFSLVTDSTNQLFSGTYTTDKMWTFYELINVTLNVTPTFKPTLNPNGNYRYVHMGVDANNWVRSFG
;
A
#
# COMPACT_ATOMS: atom_id res chain seq x y z
N LYS A 1 -18.35 -16.92 -0.13
CA LYS A 1 -17.38 -18.02 0.07
C LYS A 1 -16.00 -17.44 0.31
N TRP A 2 -15.32 -17.86 1.37
CA TRP A 2 -13.93 -17.49 1.65
C TRP A 2 -12.98 -18.43 0.89
N ILE A 3 -11.94 -17.87 0.33
CA ILE A 3 -10.83 -18.58 -0.30
C ILE A 3 -9.50 -18.09 0.25
N ILE A 4 -8.50 -18.91 0.17
CA ILE A 4 -7.09 -18.54 0.36
C ILE A 4 -6.31 -18.88 -0.90
N VAL A 5 -5.30 -18.12 -1.21
CA VAL A 5 -4.34 -18.39 -2.29
C VAL A 5 -3.06 -18.90 -1.67
N THR A 6 -2.57 -20.01 -2.20
CA THR A 6 -1.27 -20.56 -1.76
C THR A 6 -0.34 -20.66 -2.95
N TYR A 7 0.92 -20.36 -2.75
CA TYR A 7 1.98 -20.55 -3.74
C TYR A 7 3.30 -20.89 -3.06
N GLU A 8 4.19 -21.53 -3.77
CA GLU A 8 5.50 -21.96 -3.26
C GLU A 8 6.61 -21.24 -4.02
N VAL A 9 7.57 -20.68 -3.26
CA VAL A 9 8.79 -20.09 -3.77
C VAL A 9 9.96 -20.65 -2.96
N ASP A 10 10.96 -21.18 -3.62
CA ASP A 10 12.16 -21.77 -2.98
C ASP A 10 11.82 -22.79 -1.89
N LYS A 11 10.83 -23.65 -2.14
CA LYS A 11 10.32 -24.68 -1.21
C LYS A 11 9.67 -24.09 0.06
N LYS A 12 9.38 -22.80 0.05
CA LYS A 12 8.66 -22.14 1.14
C LYS A 12 7.22 -21.85 0.69
N LEU A 13 6.26 -22.38 1.46
CA LEU A 13 4.84 -22.13 1.23
C LEU A 13 4.46 -20.73 1.70
N HIS A 14 3.82 -19.98 0.84
CA HIS A 14 3.19 -18.70 1.13
C HIS A 14 1.69 -18.85 1.06
N ILE A 15 1.00 -18.23 1.99
CA ILE A 15 -0.46 -18.29 2.13
C ILE A 15 -0.98 -16.86 2.23
N SER A 16 -1.97 -16.52 1.40
CA SER A 16 -2.66 -15.22 1.51
C SER A 16 -3.59 -15.17 2.71
N ASP A 17 -3.95 -13.96 3.12
CA ASP A 17 -5.13 -13.78 3.96
C ASP A 17 -6.39 -14.27 3.25
N PRO A 18 -7.43 -14.66 4.01
CA PRO A 18 -8.70 -15.10 3.41
C PRO A 18 -9.35 -13.97 2.60
N ILE A 19 -9.79 -14.30 1.41
CA ILE A 19 -10.52 -13.39 0.51
C ILE A 19 -11.95 -13.87 0.39
N PHE A 20 -12.92 -13.00 0.65
CA PHE A 20 -14.34 -13.35 0.48
C PHE A 20 -14.77 -13.17 -0.98
N LEU A 21 -15.14 -14.26 -1.64
CA LEU A 21 -15.73 -14.20 -2.98
C LEU A 21 -17.16 -13.68 -2.88
N ASP A 22 -17.31 -12.40 -3.18
CA ASP A 22 -18.59 -11.73 -3.30
C ASP A 22 -19.15 -11.94 -4.72
N PRO A 23 -20.43 -12.31 -4.90
CA PRO A 23 -21.05 -12.34 -6.21
C PRO A 23 -21.21 -10.94 -6.85
N LEU A 24 -21.14 -9.89 -6.05
CA LEU A 24 -21.16 -8.53 -6.55
C LEU A 24 -19.83 -8.18 -7.19
N LYS A 25 -19.86 -7.77 -8.44
CA LYS A 25 -18.66 -7.25 -9.12
C LYS A 25 -18.22 -5.95 -8.47
N ARG A 26 -17.05 -5.98 -7.86
CA ARG A 26 -16.40 -4.81 -7.27
C ARG A 26 -15.07 -4.59 -7.97
N PRO A 27 -15.04 -3.79 -9.05
CA PRO A 27 -13.80 -3.58 -9.80
C PRO A 27 -12.78 -2.83 -8.95
N THR A 28 -11.52 -3.19 -9.12
CA THR A 28 -10.39 -2.39 -8.65
C THR A 28 -10.30 -1.14 -9.50
N LYS A 29 -10.23 0.03 -8.87
CA LYS A 29 -10.07 1.31 -9.55
C LYS A 29 -8.59 1.68 -9.61
N ASP A 30 -8.11 2.07 -10.77
CA ASP A 30 -6.83 2.76 -10.90
C ASP A 30 -6.98 4.20 -10.39
N ILE A 31 -6.15 4.57 -9.43
CA ILE A 31 -6.15 5.89 -8.81
C ILE A 31 -4.83 6.67 -8.98
N ASN A 32 -3.98 6.27 -9.92
CA ASN A 32 -2.71 6.96 -10.18
C ASN A 32 -2.88 8.49 -10.34
N ASN A 33 -3.93 8.91 -11.01
CA ASN A 33 -4.24 10.33 -11.23
C ASN A 33 -4.87 11.03 -10.00
N LYS A 34 -5.11 10.31 -8.92
CA LYS A 34 -5.65 10.83 -7.65
C LYS A 34 -4.58 10.92 -6.57
N ILE A 35 -3.43 10.31 -6.78
CA ILE A 35 -2.32 10.35 -5.85
C ILE A 35 -1.49 11.60 -6.12
N GLN A 36 -1.38 12.44 -5.11
CA GLN A 36 -0.51 13.62 -5.13
C GLN A 36 0.72 13.33 -4.27
N ILE A 37 1.89 13.58 -4.82
CA ILE A 37 3.15 13.42 -4.12
C ILE A 37 3.76 14.81 -3.96
N THR A 38 3.94 15.22 -2.71
CA THR A 38 4.62 16.46 -2.38
C THR A 38 5.99 16.12 -1.79
N GLU A 39 7.03 16.47 -2.51
CA GLU A 39 8.40 16.24 -2.06
C GLU A 39 8.85 17.32 -1.09
N THR A 40 9.24 16.91 0.10
CA THR A 40 9.86 17.76 1.12
C THR A 40 11.18 17.15 1.57
N GLY A 41 12.23 17.36 0.77
CA GLY A 41 13.55 16.77 1.05
C GLY A 41 13.51 15.24 1.04
N THR A 42 13.72 14.62 2.20
CA THR A 42 13.74 13.14 2.36
C THR A 42 12.47 12.57 3.00
N THR A 43 11.43 13.38 3.13
CA THR A 43 10.15 12.99 3.76
C THR A 43 8.96 13.36 2.85
N PRO A 44 8.79 12.70 1.69
CA PRO A 44 7.67 12.97 0.81
C PRO A 44 6.33 12.68 1.51
N ASN A 45 5.32 13.47 1.16
CA ASN A 45 3.94 13.24 1.55
C ASN A 45 3.15 12.69 0.36
N PHE A 46 2.39 11.63 0.61
CA PHE A 46 1.50 10.98 -0.34
C PHE A 46 0.06 11.26 0.10
N ASP A 47 -0.73 11.80 -0.80
CA ASP A 47 -2.12 12.21 -0.54
C ASP A 47 -3.03 11.67 -1.63
N TRP A 48 -4.08 10.94 -1.24
CA TRP A 48 -5.12 10.41 -2.13
C TRP A 48 -6.52 10.73 -1.58
N THR A 49 -6.64 11.86 -0.86
CA THR A 49 -7.91 12.31 -0.29
C THR A 49 -9.01 12.52 -1.34
N THR A 50 -8.61 12.79 -2.59
CA THR A 50 -9.53 12.94 -3.73
C THR A 50 -10.03 11.61 -4.30
N ASP A 51 -9.55 10.46 -3.82
CA ASP A 51 -10.11 9.16 -4.17
C ASP A 51 -11.45 8.97 -3.45
N GLU A 52 -12.52 8.80 -4.23
CA GLU A 52 -13.89 8.57 -3.77
C GLU A 52 -14.26 7.08 -3.74
N THR A 53 -13.28 6.18 -3.80
CA THR A 53 -13.55 4.74 -3.75
C THR A 53 -14.13 4.37 -2.39
N GLU A 54 -15.37 3.87 -2.40
CA GLU A 54 -16.10 3.51 -1.19
C GLU A 54 -15.71 2.13 -0.66
N GLY A 55 -15.93 1.94 0.65
CA GLY A 55 -15.80 0.64 1.33
C GLY A 55 -14.37 0.22 1.62
N ILE A 56 -13.38 1.05 1.40
CA ILE A 56 -12.00 0.78 1.80
C ILE A 56 -11.90 0.96 3.32
N VAL A 57 -11.27 -0.01 3.98
CA VAL A 57 -11.07 -0.02 5.43
C VAL A 57 -9.61 0.16 5.83
N ILE A 58 -8.68 -0.16 4.92
CA ILE A 58 -7.26 0.00 5.16
C ILE A 58 -6.53 0.28 3.85
N TYR A 59 -5.47 1.07 3.93
CA TYR A 59 -4.59 1.37 2.82
C TYR A 59 -3.22 0.77 3.08
N PHE A 60 -2.62 0.22 2.05
CA PHE A 60 -1.27 -0.29 2.06
C PHE A 60 -0.42 0.50 1.08
N SER A 61 0.66 1.07 1.59
CA SER A 61 1.58 1.92 0.83
C SER A 61 2.98 1.33 0.85
N LEU A 62 3.61 1.27 -0.31
CA LEU A 62 4.96 0.77 -0.50
C LEU A 62 5.83 1.86 -1.12
N VAL A 63 7.06 1.97 -0.65
CA VAL A 63 8.13 2.67 -1.36
C VAL A 63 9.21 1.64 -1.71
N THR A 64 9.56 1.58 -2.99
CA THR A 64 10.65 0.74 -3.49
C THR A 64 11.72 1.60 -4.13
N ASP A 65 12.93 1.08 -4.21
CA ASP A 65 14.00 1.70 -5.00
C ASP A 65 13.85 1.42 -6.51
N SER A 66 14.79 1.91 -7.29
CA SER A 66 14.83 1.73 -8.76
C SER A 66 14.98 0.27 -9.19
N THR A 67 15.39 -0.62 -8.29
CA THR A 67 15.54 -2.07 -8.54
C THR A 67 14.34 -2.89 -8.06
N ASN A 68 13.26 -2.22 -7.63
CA ASN A 68 12.05 -2.79 -7.01
C ASN A 68 12.30 -3.47 -5.65
N GLN A 69 13.39 -3.18 -4.98
CA GLN A 69 13.58 -3.64 -3.61
C GLN A 69 12.73 -2.80 -2.65
N LEU A 70 12.07 -3.46 -1.71
CA LEU A 70 11.26 -2.81 -0.70
C LEU A 70 12.13 -1.88 0.15
N PHE A 71 11.76 -0.61 0.20
CA PHE A 71 12.40 0.41 1.02
C PHE A 71 11.58 0.72 2.27
N SER A 72 10.25 0.83 2.11
CA SER A 72 9.31 1.02 3.20
C SER A 72 7.95 0.45 2.83
N GLY A 73 7.26 -0.14 3.79
CA GLY A 73 5.88 -0.58 3.65
C GLY A 73 5.07 -0.25 4.89
N THR A 74 3.87 0.27 4.72
CA THR A 74 3.05 0.72 5.83
C THR A 74 1.55 0.52 5.57
N TYR A 75 0.80 0.35 6.65
CA TYR A 75 -0.66 0.33 6.64
C TYR A 75 -1.21 1.57 7.34
N THR A 76 -2.14 2.24 6.70
CA THR A 76 -2.82 3.42 7.25
C THR A 76 -4.34 3.27 7.14
N THR A 77 -5.08 4.02 7.94
CA THR A 77 -6.53 4.17 7.82
C THR A 77 -6.94 5.49 7.16
N ASP A 78 -6.05 6.47 7.18
CA ASP A 78 -6.26 7.79 6.56
C ASP A 78 -5.86 7.77 5.09
N LYS A 79 -6.40 8.69 4.31
CA LYS A 79 -6.12 8.86 2.88
C LYS A 79 -4.87 9.70 2.61
N MET A 80 -3.90 9.64 3.50
CA MET A 80 -2.61 10.31 3.37
C MET A 80 -1.55 9.61 4.21
N TRP A 81 -0.30 9.75 3.80
CA TRP A 81 0.83 9.26 4.56
C TRP A 81 2.07 10.09 4.25
N THR A 82 2.78 10.51 5.29
CA THR A 82 4.11 11.11 5.15
C THR A 82 5.16 10.03 5.37
N PHE A 83 6.16 9.97 4.50
CA PHE A 83 7.18 8.94 4.54
C PHE A 83 7.79 8.81 5.94
N TYR A 84 7.60 7.64 6.49
CA TYR A 84 8.05 7.21 7.81
C TYR A 84 7.51 8.02 9.01
N GLU A 85 6.46 8.81 8.85
CA GLU A 85 5.66 9.32 9.96
C GLU A 85 4.74 8.22 10.48
N LEU A 86 4.58 8.16 11.82
CA LEU A 86 3.83 7.08 12.47
C LEU A 86 2.47 7.52 13.04
N ILE A 87 2.07 8.76 12.81
CA ILE A 87 0.86 9.34 13.44
C ILE A 87 -0.41 8.61 12.99
N ASN A 88 -0.51 8.25 11.71
CA ASN A 88 -1.67 7.58 11.13
C ASN A 88 -1.37 6.14 10.68
N VAL A 89 -0.27 5.58 11.12
CA VAL A 89 0.17 4.24 10.74
C VAL A 89 -0.43 3.20 11.69
N THR A 90 -1.16 2.24 11.13
CA THR A 90 -1.68 1.09 11.88
C THR A 90 -0.61 0.03 12.08
N LEU A 91 0.19 -0.22 11.04
CA LEU A 91 1.28 -1.18 11.06
C LEU A 91 2.36 -0.75 10.06
N ASN A 92 3.60 -0.77 10.51
CA ASN A 92 4.76 -0.58 9.65
C ASN A 92 5.48 -1.91 9.46
N VAL A 93 5.61 -2.37 8.22
CA VAL A 93 6.28 -3.63 7.87
C VAL A 93 7.76 -3.43 7.55
N THR A 94 8.27 -2.22 7.70
CA THR A 94 9.67 -1.89 7.48
C THR A 94 10.53 -2.42 8.64
N PRO A 95 11.82 -2.74 8.39
CA PRO A 95 12.76 -3.15 9.43
C PRO A 95 12.89 -2.13 10.58
N THR A 96 13.48 -2.56 11.66
CA THR A 96 13.54 -1.84 12.96
C THR A 96 14.23 -0.48 12.96
N PHE A 97 14.84 -0.07 11.88
CA PHE A 97 15.46 1.26 11.73
C PHE A 97 14.80 2.03 10.58
N LYS A 98 14.64 3.33 10.78
CA LYS A 98 14.09 4.22 9.75
C LYS A 98 15.01 4.28 8.54
N PRO A 99 14.56 3.86 7.35
CA PRO A 99 15.34 4.05 6.14
C PRO A 99 15.40 5.54 5.77
N THR A 100 16.53 5.99 5.24
CA THR A 100 16.72 7.38 4.79
C THR A 100 16.69 7.41 3.27
N LEU A 101 15.80 8.22 2.70
CA LEU A 101 15.78 8.46 1.26
C LEU A 101 17.01 9.25 0.83
N ASN A 102 17.60 8.86 -0.29
CA ASN A 102 18.64 9.67 -0.93
C ASN A 102 17.97 10.78 -1.75
N PRO A 103 18.27 12.06 -1.54
CA PRO A 103 17.68 13.17 -2.29
C PRO A 103 17.85 13.08 -3.82
N ASN A 104 18.89 12.37 -4.27
CA ASN A 104 19.17 12.13 -5.70
C ASN A 104 18.75 10.73 -6.16
N GLY A 105 18.05 9.97 -5.31
CA GLY A 105 17.58 8.61 -5.63
C GLY A 105 16.26 8.64 -6.38
N ASN A 106 16.02 7.61 -7.17
CA ASN A 106 14.73 7.35 -7.80
C ASN A 106 13.99 6.28 -7.01
N TYR A 107 12.77 6.60 -6.61
CA TYR A 107 11.90 5.71 -5.85
C TYR A 107 10.58 5.55 -6.56
N ARG A 108 9.90 4.44 -6.29
CA ARG A 108 8.54 4.19 -6.76
C ARG A 108 7.63 4.10 -5.55
N TYR A 109 6.51 4.79 -5.62
CA TYR A 109 5.42 4.63 -4.67
C TYR A 109 4.36 3.71 -5.26
N VAL A 110 3.82 2.82 -4.46
CA VAL A 110 2.71 1.93 -4.81
C VAL A 110 1.67 1.99 -3.70
N HIS A 111 0.42 2.07 -4.09
CA HIS A 111 -0.71 2.21 -3.21
C HIS A 111 -1.77 1.14 -3.47
N MET A 112 -2.35 0.60 -2.42
CA MET A 112 -3.51 -0.29 -2.49
C MET A 112 -4.51 0.08 -1.39
N GLY A 113 -5.78 0.23 -1.76
CA GLY A 113 -6.88 0.32 -0.82
C GLY A 113 -7.65 -0.99 -0.78
N VAL A 114 -7.88 -1.53 0.42
CA VAL A 114 -8.46 -2.86 0.64
C VAL A 114 -9.74 -2.75 1.46
N ASP A 115 -10.79 -3.46 1.05
CA ASP A 115 -12.07 -3.50 1.76
C ASP A 115 -12.13 -4.58 2.87
N ALA A 116 -13.23 -4.60 3.61
CA ALA A 116 -13.45 -5.55 4.71
C ALA A 116 -13.50 -7.03 4.26
N ASN A 117 -13.60 -7.28 2.97
CA ASN A 117 -13.58 -8.62 2.38
C ASN A 117 -12.20 -9.01 1.83
N ASN A 118 -11.17 -8.21 2.13
CA ASN A 118 -9.80 -8.34 1.62
C ASN A 118 -9.67 -8.20 0.09
N TRP A 119 -10.60 -7.47 -0.55
CA TRP A 119 -10.49 -7.10 -1.96
C TRP A 119 -9.71 -5.80 -2.13
N VAL A 120 -8.81 -5.77 -3.09
CA VAL A 120 -8.18 -4.53 -3.54
C VAL A 120 -9.21 -3.73 -4.32
N ARG A 121 -9.63 -2.59 -3.77
CA ARG A 121 -10.66 -1.70 -4.34
C ARG A 121 -10.06 -0.53 -5.09
N SER A 122 -8.86 -0.08 -4.69
CA SER A 122 -8.08 0.91 -5.40
C SER A 122 -6.62 0.49 -5.49
N PHE A 123 -5.96 0.92 -6.56
CA PHE A 123 -4.56 0.65 -6.82
C PHE A 123 -3.94 1.84 -7.57
N GLY A 124 -2.70 2.20 -7.20
CA GLY A 124 -1.97 3.28 -7.85
C GLY A 124 -0.47 3.25 -7.62
#